data_9f50bb80d65f862d986b172e484ed287
#
_entry.id   9f50bb80d65f862d986b172e484ed287
#
_cell.length_a   1.000
_cell.length_b   1.000
_cell.length_c   1.000
_cell.angle_alpha   90.00
_cell.angle_beta   90.00
_cell.angle_gamma   90.00
#
_symmetry.space_group_name_H-M   'P 1'
#
loop_
_entity.id
_entity.type
_entity.pdbx_description
1 polymer ?
#
loop_
_entity_poly.entity_id
_entity_poly.type
_entity_poly.pdbx_seq_one_letter_code
_entity_poly.pdbx_strand_id
1 'polypeptide(L)'
;VTKVKEPTLAEISAMRPGQALFDFLHLAPEPELARRILDRGIIAIGFETVRLDDGSLPLLVPMSEVAGRLAVQIGAHYLQADQGGRGVLLGGVPGVPRGRVAVIGAGIVGTAAVRMAVGLGAEVAVLDVDQRKLSHLYDIYHGGIDTLYSNVVNLEQSVLEADIVVGAVLLPGARAPVLVDR
;
A
#
# COMPACT_ATOMS: atom_id res chain seq x y z
N VAL A 1 -11.54 -23.65 9.23
CA VAL A 1 -10.23 -23.60 8.58
C VAL A 1 -9.67 -22.21 8.75
N THR A 2 -8.39 -22.10 9.10
CA THR A 2 -7.68 -20.81 9.13
C THR A 2 -6.42 -20.97 8.29
N LYS A 3 -6.14 -19.98 7.44
CA LYS A 3 -4.92 -19.88 6.64
C LYS A 3 -4.61 -18.40 6.36
N VAL A 4 -3.46 -18.09 5.78
CA VAL A 4 -3.05 -16.70 5.52
C VAL A 4 -3.32 -16.28 4.09
N LYS A 5 -2.98 -17.14 3.11
CA LYS A 5 -3.19 -16.86 1.68
C LYS A 5 -4.60 -17.26 1.25
N GLU A 6 -5.10 -16.58 0.22
CA GLU A 6 -6.39 -16.84 -0.40
C GLU A 6 -6.59 -18.34 -0.68
N PRO A 7 -7.79 -18.88 -0.48
CA PRO A 7 -8.04 -20.28 -0.77
C PRO A 7 -8.05 -20.53 -2.28
N THR A 8 -7.56 -21.67 -2.69
CA THR A 8 -7.72 -22.15 -4.07
C THR A 8 -9.11 -22.74 -4.30
N LEU A 9 -9.57 -22.81 -5.55
CA LEU A 9 -10.83 -23.43 -5.90
C LEU A 9 -10.89 -24.91 -5.45
N ALA A 10 -9.75 -25.62 -5.47
CA ALA A 10 -9.65 -26.99 -5.01
C ALA A 10 -9.88 -27.10 -3.49
N GLU A 11 -9.28 -26.19 -2.71
CA GLU A 11 -9.47 -26.15 -1.24
C GLU A 11 -10.93 -25.86 -0.89
N ILE A 12 -11.57 -24.88 -1.56
CA ILE A 12 -13.01 -24.60 -1.36
C ILE A 12 -13.87 -25.83 -1.73
N SER A 13 -13.53 -26.54 -2.81
CA SER A 13 -14.28 -27.74 -3.22
C SER A 13 -14.16 -28.88 -2.20
N ALA A 14 -13.06 -28.96 -1.45
CA ALA A 14 -12.84 -29.95 -0.40
C ALA A 14 -13.54 -29.60 0.93
N MET A 15 -13.96 -28.34 1.11
CA MET A 15 -14.66 -27.92 2.32
C MET A 15 -16.11 -28.41 2.35
N ARG A 16 -16.64 -28.61 3.56
CA ARG A 16 -18.05 -29.01 3.77
C ARG A 16 -18.95 -27.78 3.84
N PRO A 17 -20.21 -27.85 3.35
CA PRO A 17 -21.21 -26.83 3.57
C PRO A 17 -21.31 -26.44 5.06
N GLY A 18 -21.43 -25.15 5.36
CA GLY A 18 -21.48 -24.61 6.72
C GLY A 18 -20.12 -24.54 7.43
N GLN A 19 -19.04 -24.96 6.81
CA GLN A 19 -17.70 -24.87 7.40
C GLN A 19 -17.20 -23.42 7.35
N ALA A 20 -16.62 -22.95 8.47
CA ALA A 20 -16.02 -21.61 8.54
C ALA A 20 -14.61 -21.60 7.92
N LEU A 21 -14.35 -20.55 7.12
CA LEU A 21 -13.05 -20.19 6.58
C LEU A 21 -12.67 -18.80 7.10
N PHE A 22 -11.46 -18.65 7.63
CA PHE A 22 -10.93 -17.41 8.19
C PHE A 22 -9.52 -17.16 7.63
N ASP A 23 -9.40 -16.25 6.68
CA ASP A 23 -8.13 -15.91 5.98
C ASP A 23 -8.25 -14.56 5.25
N PHE A 24 -7.21 -14.17 4.47
CA PHE A 24 -7.33 -13.10 3.48
C PHE A 24 -8.07 -13.64 2.26
N LEU A 25 -9.25 -13.09 1.97
CA LEU A 25 -10.13 -13.58 0.92
C LEU A 25 -9.89 -12.90 -0.43
N HIS A 26 -9.58 -11.62 -0.45
CA HIS A 26 -9.33 -10.80 -1.67
C HIS A 26 -10.35 -11.04 -2.81
N LEU A 27 -11.64 -11.12 -2.48
CA LEU A 27 -12.69 -11.57 -3.41
C LEU A 27 -12.98 -10.60 -4.56
N ALA A 28 -12.63 -9.31 -4.43
CA ALA A 28 -12.96 -8.31 -5.44
C ALA A 28 -12.35 -8.61 -6.84
N PRO A 29 -11.07 -9.02 -6.96
CA PRO A 29 -10.50 -9.43 -8.24
C PRO A 29 -10.84 -10.89 -8.64
N GLU A 30 -11.42 -11.69 -7.74
CA GLU A 30 -11.63 -13.14 -7.90
C GLU A 30 -13.11 -13.55 -7.86
N PRO A 31 -13.94 -13.14 -8.85
CA PRO A 31 -15.37 -13.40 -8.84
C PRO A 31 -15.73 -14.89 -8.90
N GLU A 32 -14.88 -15.73 -9.51
CA GLU A 32 -15.08 -17.18 -9.54
C GLU A 32 -14.93 -17.80 -8.16
N LEU A 33 -13.90 -17.38 -7.40
CA LEU A 33 -13.68 -17.81 -6.03
C LEU A 33 -14.87 -17.42 -5.14
N ALA A 34 -15.36 -16.17 -5.29
CA ALA A 34 -16.52 -15.68 -4.55
C ALA A 34 -17.77 -16.54 -4.82
N ARG A 35 -18.06 -16.86 -6.09
CA ARG A 35 -19.17 -17.76 -6.45
C ARG A 35 -18.99 -19.14 -5.84
N ARG A 36 -17.80 -19.72 -5.94
CA ARG A 36 -17.53 -21.06 -5.42
C ARG A 36 -17.74 -21.14 -3.91
N ILE A 37 -17.36 -20.10 -3.17
CA ILE A 37 -17.59 -19.99 -1.72
C ILE A 37 -19.10 -19.98 -1.44
N LEU A 38 -19.86 -19.17 -2.17
CA LEU A 38 -21.33 -19.07 -2.02
C LEU A 38 -22.02 -20.39 -2.38
N ASP A 39 -21.71 -20.96 -3.55
CA ASP A 39 -22.32 -22.22 -4.03
C ASP A 39 -22.05 -23.38 -3.07
N ARG A 40 -20.91 -23.37 -2.43
CA ARG A 40 -20.52 -24.39 -1.46
C ARG A 40 -21.12 -24.16 -0.07
N GLY A 41 -21.73 -23.01 0.18
CA GLY A 41 -22.31 -22.67 1.48
C GLY A 41 -21.26 -22.50 2.59
N ILE A 42 -20.08 -21.95 2.25
CA ILE A 42 -18.98 -21.69 3.19
C ILE A 42 -19.27 -20.40 3.97
N ILE A 43 -18.99 -20.37 5.27
CA ILE A 43 -19.01 -19.17 6.09
C ILE A 43 -17.61 -18.54 6.01
N ALA A 44 -17.45 -17.56 5.11
CA ALA A 44 -16.16 -16.92 4.87
C ALA A 44 -16.05 -15.62 5.68
N ILE A 45 -14.94 -15.47 6.42
CA ILE A 45 -14.61 -14.30 7.23
C ILE A 45 -13.23 -13.82 6.77
N GLY A 46 -13.17 -12.62 6.13
CA GLY A 46 -11.91 -12.05 5.64
C GLY A 46 -11.13 -11.36 6.76
N PHE A 47 -9.84 -11.64 6.89
CA PHE A 47 -8.94 -10.92 7.79
C PHE A 47 -8.97 -9.41 7.53
N GLU A 48 -9.06 -9.03 6.26
CA GLU A 48 -9.14 -7.63 5.81
C GLU A 48 -10.41 -6.90 6.22
N THR A 49 -11.42 -7.62 6.72
CA THR A 49 -12.70 -7.04 7.15
C THR A 49 -12.89 -7.03 8.67
N VAL A 50 -11.99 -7.67 9.42
CA VAL A 50 -12.04 -7.65 10.90
C VAL A 50 -11.69 -6.26 11.40
N ARG A 51 -12.69 -5.59 11.98
CA ARG A 51 -12.59 -4.22 12.44
C ARG A 51 -12.89 -4.12 13.92
N LEU A 52 -12.06 -3.34 14.63
CA LEU A 52 -12.30 -2.97 16.03
C LEU A 52 -13.28 -1.80 16.15
N ASP A 53 -13.71 -1.50 17.37
CA ASP A 53 -14.67 -0.41 17.65
C ASP A 53 -14.15 0.97 17.26
N ASP A 54 -12.84 1.17 17.29
CA ASP A 54 -12.17 2.41 16.83
C ASP A 54 -12.05 2.50 15.29
N GLY A 55 -12.55 1.51 14.56
CA GLY A 55 -12.50 1.44 13.10
C GLY A 55 -11.21 0.87 12.53
N SER A 56 -10.22 0.54 13.35
CA SER A 56 -8.96 -0.06 12.91
C SER A 56 -9.14 -1.50 12.38
N LEU A 57 -8.24 -1.92 11.48
CA LEU A 57 -8.21 -3.24 10.86
C LEU A 57 -6.94 -3.99 11.28
N PRO A 58 -6.89 -4.55 12.52
CA PRO A 58 -5.65 -5.03 13.13
C PRO A 58 -5.00 -6.18 12.37
N LEU A 59 -5.80 -7.05 11.72
CA LEU A 59 -5.26 -8.17 10.95
C LEU A 59 -4.70 -7.75 9.59
N LEU A 60 -5.13 -6.58 9.06
CA LEU A 60 -4.61 -6.02 7.82
C LEU A 60 -3.29 -5.24 8.02
N VAL A 61 -3.05 -4.70 9.23
CA VAL A 61 -1.88 -3.87 9.54
C VAL A 61 -0.56 -4.51 9.13
N PRO A 62 -0.22 -5.77 9.51
CA PRO A 62 1.07 -6.37 9.16
C PRO A 62 1.29 -6.48 7.65
N MET A 63 0.25 -6.86 6.89
CA MET A 63 0.33 -6.97 5.44
C MET A 63 0.48 -5.61 4.78
N SER A 64 -0.19 -4.58 5.30
CA SER A 64 -0.06 -3.20 4.85
C SER A 64 1.35 -2.65 5.09
N GLU A 65 1.98 -2.97 6.22
CA GLU A 65 3.36 -2.60 6.49
C GLU A 65 4.35 -3.28 5.54
N VAL A 66 4.16 -4.57 5.26
CA VAL A 66 4.97 -5.30 4.28
C VAL A 66 4.82 -4.68 2.89
N ALA A 67 3.58 -4.41 2.46
CA ALA A 67 3.30 -3.83 1.15
C ALA A 67 4.00 -2.47 0.96
N GLY A 68 3.91 -1.57 1.95
CA GLY A 68 4.55 -0.26 1.87
C GLY A 68 6.08 -0.34 1.77
N ARG A 69 6.71 -1.22 2.55
CA ARG A 69 8.17 -1.42 2.48
C ARG A 69 8.60 -2.05 1.16
N LEU A 70 7.86 -3.06 0.67
CA LEU A 70 8.15 -3.70 -0.60
C LEU A 70 7.98 -2.75 -1.79
N ALA A 71 6.98 -1.86 -1.76
CA ALA A 71 6.74 -0.92 -2.86
C ALA A 71 8.00 -0.09 -3.16
N VAL A 72 8.67 0.43 -2.14
CA VAL A 72 9.90 1.22 -2.32
C VAL A 72 11.09 0.35 -2.74
N GLN A 73 11.24 -0.86 -2.19
CA GLN A 73 12.32 -1.77 -2.59
C GLN A 73 12.19 -2.19 -4.05
N ILE A 74 10.98 -2.54 -4.48
CA ILE A 74 10.68 -2.90 -5.87
C ILE A 74 10.91 -1.69 -6.78
N GLY A 75 10.45 -0.49 -6.39
CA GLY A 75 10.70 0.74 -7.12
C GLY A 75 12.20 1.03 -7.28
N ALA A 76 12.98 0.89 -6.21
CA ALA A 76 14.43 1.05 -6.25
C ALA A 76 15.12 0.02 -7.17
N HIS A 77 14.62 -1.23 -7.21
CA HIS A 77 15.10 -2.24 -8.14
C HIS A 77 14.86 -1.82 -9.60
N TYR A 78 13.64 -1.40 -9.93
CA TYR A 78 13.31 -0.98 -11.31
C TYR A 78 13.89 0.39 -11.71
N LEU A 79 14.44 1.18 -10.78
CA LEU A 79 15.21 2.37 -11.12
C LEU A 79 16.61 2.06 -11.65
N GLN A 80 17.12 0.85 -11.43
CA GLN A 80 18.46 0.44 -11.89
C GLN A 80 18.51 0.39 -13.42
N ALA A 81 19.62 0.81 -14.01
CA ALA A 81 19.77 0.90 -15.47
C ALA A 81 19.71 -0.47 -16.15
N ASP A 82 20.22 -1.52 -15.51
CA ASP A 82 20.17 -2.91 -15.97
C ASP A 82 18.75 -3.52 -15.93
N GLN A 83 17.83 -2.90 -15.16
CA GLN A 83 16.41 -3.23 -15.12
C GLN A 83 15.56 -2.35 -16.04
N GLY A 84 16.18 -1.51 -16.88
CA GLY A 84 15.52 -0.59 -17.80
C GLY A 84 15.09 0.73 -17.16
N GLY A 85 15.49 0.99 -15.93
CA GLY A 85 15.25 2.24 -15.21
C GLY A 85 16.21 3.37 -15.58
N ARG A 86 15.97 4.54 -14.98
CA ARG A 86 16.77 5.77 -15.24
C ARG A 86 18.18 5.75 -14.66
N GLY A 87 18.57 4.73 -13.90
CA GLY A 87 19.88 4.65 -13.25
C GLY A 87 20.01 5.60 -12.05
N VAL A 88 18.90 5.88 -11.34
CA VAL A 88 18.89 6.77 -10.18
C VAL A 88 19.15 5.98 -8.90
N LEU A 89 20.13 6.43 -8.12
CA LEU A 89 20.39 5.93 -6.77
C LEU A 89 19.61 6.76 -5.75
N LEU A 90 18.67 6.14 -5.04
CA LEU A 90 17.76 6.85 -4.12
C LEU A 90 18.50 7.68 -3.06
N GLY A 91 19.56 7.13 -2.46
CA GLY A 91 20.35 7.84 -1.45
C GLY A 91 21.29 8.91 -2.00
N GLY A 92 21.49 8.97 -3.33
CA GLY A 92 22.52 9.82 -3.93
C GLY A 92 23.93 9.50 -3.45
N VAL A 93 24.90 10.32 -3.84
CA VAL A 93 26.26 10.34 -3.30
C VAL A 93 26.77 11.79 -3.31
N PRO A 94 27.84 12.12 -2.60
CA PRO A 94 28.42 13.47 -2.68
C PRO A 94 28.63 13.91 -4.14
N GLY A 95 28.01 15.03 -4.52
CA GLY A 95 28.04 15.55 -5.90
C GLY A 95 26.93 15.02 -6.82
N VAL A 96 26.12 14.04 -6.39
CA VAL A 96 24.96 13.54 -7.13
C VAL A 96 23.72 13.63 -6.25
N PRO A 97 22.63 14.25 -6.71
CA PRO A 97 21.40 14.41 -5.90
C PRO A 97 20.78 13.06 -5.56
N ARG A 98 19.97 13.06 -4.50
CA ARG A 98 19.14 11.93 -4.10
C ARG A 98 17.98 11.73 -5.05
N GLY A 99 17.51 10.50 -5.17
CA GLY A 99 16.26 10.20 -5.87
C GLY A 99 15.04 10.65 -5.05
N ARG A 100 13.95 10.94 -5.74
CA ARG A 100 12.70 11.48 -5.18
C ARG A 100 11.60 10.44 -5.14
N VAL A 101 10.97 10.27 -3.98
CA VAL A 101 9.85 9.33 -3.79
C VAL A 101 8.60 10.11 -3.39
N ALA A 102 7.56 10.05 -4.21
CA ALA A 102 6.24 10.58 -3.88
C ALA A 102 5.35 9.47 -3.34
N VAL A 103 4.79 9.66 -2.13
CA VAL A 103 3.88 8.71 -1.49
C VAL A 103 2.48 9.33 -1.40
N ILE A 104 1.51 8.75 -2.11
CA ILE A 104 0.14 9.23 -2.16
C ILE A 104 -0.70 8.42 -1.17
N GLY A 105 -1.03 9.02 -0.03
CA GLY A 105 -1.71 8.43 1.12
C GLY A 105 -0.77 8.18 2.29
N ALA A 106 -1.10 8.76 3.46
CA ALA A 106 -0.37 8.62 4.72
C ALA A 106 -1.03 7.60 5.67
N GLY A 107 -1.64 6.55 5.13
CA GLY A 107 -2.13 5.39 5.89
C GLY A 107 -1.00 4.46 6.30
N ILE A 108 -1.32 3.24 6.71
CA ILE A 108 -0.32 2.25 7.17
C ILE A 108 0.68 1.91 6.05
N VAL A 109 0.18 1.65 4.83
CA VAL A 109 1.02 1.38 3.65
C VAL A 109 1.93 2.57 3.36
N GLY A 110 1.36 3.79 3.28
CA GLY A 110 2.12 4.99 2.96
C GLY A 110 3.15 5.32 4.02
N THR A 111 2.81 5.25 5.30
CA THR A 111 3.76 5.47 6.40
C THR A 111 4.91 4.45 6.36
N ALA A 112 4.62 3.18 6.04
CA ALA A 112 5.66 2.17 5.88
C ALA A 112 6.55 2.44 4.65
N ALA A 113 5.97 2.95 3.55
CA ALA A 113 6.72 3.36 2.37
C ALA A 113 7.61 4.58 2.67
N VAL A 114 7.09 5.62 3.34
CA VAL A 114 7.87 6.78 3.79
C VAL A 114 9.07 6.33 4.63
N ARG A 115 8.84 5.46 5.62
CA ARG A 115 9.91 4.94 6.49
C ARG A 115 11.00 4.24 5.71
N MET A 116 10.62 3.43 4.69
CA MET A 116 11.59 2.73 3.84
C MET A 116 12.35 3.70 2.94
N ALA A 117 11.67 4.64 2.29
CA ALA A 117 12.27 5.62 1.40
C ALA A 117 13.28 6.53 2.14
N VAL A 118 12.90 7.03 3.31
CA VAL A 118 13.81 7.79 4.19
C VAL A 118 15.01 6.94 4.63
N GLY A 119 14.77 5.67 5.00
CA GLY A 119 15.85 4.73 5.36
C GLY A 119 16.84 4.45 4.23
N LEU A 120 16.40 4.54 2.97
CA LEU A 120 17.27 4.45 1.79
C LEU A 120 17.92 5.79 1.41
N GLY A 121 17.65 6.86 2.16
CA GLY A 121 18.23 8.18 1.95
C GLY A 121 17.57 9.01 0.85
N ALA A 122 16.40 8.63 0.35
CA ALA A 122 15.66 9.37 -0.67
C ALA A 122 15.14 10.74 -0.15
N GLU A 123 14.87 11.66 -1.09
CA GLU A 123 13.98 12.79 -0.83
C GLU A 123 12.53 12.28 -0.88
N VAL A 124 11.73 12.61 0.13
CA VAL A 124 10.38 12.05 0.26
C VAL A 124 9.35 13.16 0.35
N ALA A 125 8.33 13.08 -0.52
CA ALA A 125 7.10 13.85 -0.43
C ALA A 125 5.95 12.90 -0.09
N VAL A 126 5.16 13.19 0.94
CA VAL A 126 3.95 12.42 1.29
C VAL A 126 2.72 13.31 1.20
N LEU A 127 1.67 12.79 0.55
CA LEU A 127 0.42 13.50 0.33
C LEU A 127 -0.75 12.76 0.99
N ASP A 128 -1.57 13.47 1.74
CA ASP A 128 -2.84 12.94 2.29
C ASP A 128 -3.85 14.09 2.41
N VAL A 129 -5.13 13.76 2.50
CA VAL A 129 -6.20 14.71 2.80
C VAL A 129 -6.40 14.91 4.31
N ASP A 130 -5.88 14.02 5.15
CA ASP A 130 -5.95 14.11 6.60
C ASP A 130 -4.70 14.81 7.16
N GLN A 131 -4.87 16.06 7.54
CA GLN A 131 -3.80 16.88 8.12
C GLN A 131 -3.20 16.30 9.40
N ARG A 132 -3.96 15.53 10.18
CA ARG A 132 -3.44 14.94 11.43
C ARG A 132 -2.36 13.92 11.13
N LYS A 133 -2.54 13.11 10.05
CA LYS A 133 -1.52 12.15 9.60
C LYS A 133 -0.28 12.87 9.08
N LEU A 134 -0.46 13.94 8.31
CA LEU A 134 0.63 14.76 7.81
C LEU A 134 1.43 15.40 8.96
N SER A 135 0.75 16.01 9.94
CA SER A 135 1.39 16.57 11.12
C SER A 135 2.18 15.52 11.90
N HIS A 136 1.59 14.33 12.09
CA HIS A 136 2.27 13.23 12.78
C HIS A 136 3.57 12.81 12.08
N LEU A 137 3.55 12.70 10.74
CA LEU A 137 4.76 12.40 9.97
C LEU A 137 5.77 13.55 10.01
N TYR A 138 5.31 14.81 9.91
CA TYR A 138 6.17 15.98 10.06
C TYR A 138 6.93 15.97 11.38
N ASP A 139 6.23 15.68 12.49
CA ASP A 139 6.82 15.63 13.82
C ASP A 139 7.84 14.49 13.95
N ILE A 140 7.51 13.29 13.45
CA ILE A 140 8.42 12.13 13.49
C ILE A 140 9.72 12.39 12.73
N TYR A 141 9.63 13.03 11.57
CA TYR A 141 10.79 13.28 10.71
C TYR A 141 11.39 14.68 10.89
N HIS A 142 10.90 15.46 11.86
CA HIS A 142 11.42 16.80 12.19
C HIS A 142 11.52 17.73 10.97
N GLY A 143 10.56 17.67 10.08
CA GLY A 143 10.56 18.42 8.82
C GLY A 143 11.55 17.90 7.76
N GLY A 144 12.13 16.72 7.95
CA GLY A 144 13.06 16.10 7.01
C GLY A 144 12.38 15.45 5.79
N ILE A 145 11.05 15.54 5.67
CA ILE A 145 10.26 15.13 4.52
C ILE A 145 9.24 16.22 4.17
N ASP A 146 8.82 16.28 2.92
CA ASP A 146 7.75 17.16 2.48
C ASP A 146 6.40 16.52 2.81
N THR A 147 5.56 17.24 3.57
CA THR A 147 4.19 16.81 3.88
C THR A 147 3.21 17.76 3.19
N LEU A 148 2.44 17.25 2.22
CA LEU A 148 1.62 18.05 1.34
C LEU A 148 0.14 17.66 1.43
N TYR A 149 -0.75 18.65 1.42
CA TYR A 149 -2.18 18.36 1.27
C TYR A 149 -2.47 17.83 -0.13
N SER A 150 -3.18 16.70 -0.20
CA SER A 150 -3.50 16.03 -1.47
C SER A 150 -4.59 16.80 -2.22
N ASN A 151 -4.15 17.69 -3.11
CA ASN A 151 -4.97 18.37 -4.11
C ASN A 151 -4.36 18.15 -5.50
N VAL A 152 -5.08 18.53 -6.55
CA VAL A 152 -4.66 18.30 -7.95
C VAL A 152 -3.27 18.87 -8.22
N VAL A 153 -3.00 20.10 -7.79
CA VAL A 153 -1.73 20.80 -8.06
C VAL A 153 -0.56 20.09 -7.38
N ASN A 154 -0.70 19.79 -6.09
CA ASN A 154 0.36 19.13 -5.33
C ASN A 154 0.60 17.70 -5.82
N LEU A 155 -0.47 16.98 -6.22
CA LEU A 155 -0.36 15.64 -6.80
C LEU A 155 0.41 15.68 -8.12
N GLU A 156 -0.01 16.54 -9.04
CA GLU A 156 0.63 16.68 -10.35
C GLU A 156 2.11 17.02 -10.21
N GLN A 157 2.43 18.03 -9.41
CA GLN A 157 3.82 18.43 -9.19
C GLN A 157 4.65 17.29 -8.57
N SER A 158 4.14 16.66 -7.51
CA SER A 158 4.88 15.58 -6.83
C SER A 158 5.12 14.38 -7.75
N VAL A 159 4.15 14.03 -8.61
CA VAL A 159 4.28 12.91 -9.56
C VAL A 159 5.29 13.24 -10.66
N LEU A 160 5.25 14.47 -11.21
CA LEU A 160 6.18 14.88 -12.26
C LEU A 160 7.65 14.94 -11.79
N GLU A 161 7.87 15.28 -10.53
CA GLU A 161 9.21 15.40 -9.95
C GLU A 161 9.76 14.08 -9.38
N ALA A 162 8.90 13.07 -9.20
CA ALA A 162 9.27 11.82 -8.56
C ALA A 162 10.01 10.85 -9.51
N ASP A 163 10.97 10.13 -8.95
CA ASP A 163 11.58 8.94 -9.58
C ASP A 163 10.77 7.67 -9.25
N ILE A 164 10.10 7.65 -8.08
CA ILE A 164 9.17 6.59 -7.66
C ILE A 164 7.89 7.24 -7.15
N VAL A 165 6.74 6.73 -7.62
CA VAL A 165 5.42 7.06 -7.08
C VAL A 165 4.83 5.84 -6.40
N VAL A 166 4.46 5.97 -5.12
CA VAL A 166 3.80 4.92 -4.33
C VAL A 166 2.35 5.32 -4.08
N GLY A 167 1.40 4.66 -4.74
CA GLY A 167 -0.03 4.80 -4.47
C GLY A 167 -0.44 3.99 -3.25
N ALA A 168 -0.84 4.66 -2.16
CA ALA A 168 -1.15 4.04 -0.87
C ALA A 168 -2.53 4.46 -0.32
N VAL A 169 -3.46 4.81 -1.20
CA VAL A 169 -4.83 5.21 -0.83
C VAL A 169 -5.72 3.99 -0.76
N LEU A 170 -6.35 3.78 0.38
CA LEU A 170 -7.37 2.76 0.61
C LEU A 170 -8.68 3.42 1.04
N LEU A 171 -9.77 3.09 0.33
CA LEU A 171 -11.13 3.37 0.77
C LEU A 171 -11.79 2.06 1.21
N PRO A 172 -12.05 1.85 2.49
CA PRO A 172 -12.67 0.63 2.97
C PRO A 172 -14.02 0.37 2.29
N GLY A 173 -14.19 -0.81 1.68
CA GLY A 173 -15.42 -1.19 1.00
C GLY A 173 -15.69 -0.50 -0.35
N ALA A 174 -14.76 0.30 -0.87
CA ALA A 174 -14.90 0.99 -2.14
C ALA A 174 -13.63 0.87 -3.01
N ARG A 175 -13.80 1.11 -4.31
CA ARG A 175 -12.66 1.21 -5.22
C ARG A 175 -11.92 2.52 -4.96
N ALA A 176 -10.59 2.46 -4.87
CA ALA A 176 -9.77 3.66 -4.77
C ALA A 176 -9.96 4.55 -6.02
N PRO A 177 -10.01 5.88 -5.85
CA PRO A 177 -10.11 6.80 -6.98
C PRO A 177 -8.83 6.73 -7.84
N VAL A 178 -8.97 7.00 -9.13
CA VAL A 178 -7.81 7.23 -10.00
C VAL A 178 -7.29 8.63 -9.67
N LEU A 179 -6.13 8.71 -9.02
CA LEU A 179 -5.51 9.96 -8.60
C LEU A 179 -4.41 10.41 -9.56
N VAL A 180 -3.84 9.50 -10.33
CA VAL A 180 -2.82 9.75 -11.35
C VAL A 180 -3.32 9.15 -12.66
N ASP A 181 -3.40 9.96 -13.70
CA ASP A 181 -3.75 9.55 -15.06
C ASP A 181 -2.48 9.44 -15.92
N ARG A 182 -2.62 8.89 -17.14
CA ARG A 182 -1.52 8.73 -18.10
C ARG A 182 -1.16 10.04 -18.77
#